data_cd56708921c042a2212eecaf7f650f1f
#
_entry.id   cd56708921c042a2212eecaf7f650f1f
#
_cell.length_a   1.000
_cell.length_b   1.000
_cell.length_c   1.000
_cell.angle_alpha   90.00
_cell.angle_beta   90.00
_cell.angle_gamma   90.00
#
_symmetry.space_group_name_H-M   'P 1'
#
loop_
_entity.id
_entity.type
_entity.pdbx_description
1 polymer ?
#
loop_
_entity_poly.entity_id
_entity_poly.type
_entity_poly.pdbx_seq_one_letter_code
_entity_poly.pdbx_strand_id
1 'polypeptide(L)'
;MNFLDNEDINGTAYYFHSTDGDRYYEGVNLAVKFADEIKNYSDIWQWIKARIKAGNFAGIHVNDFIRWQTTDNKWIESRIAGINTYKRYGDREVPNHIDFISKDLWPTLHVMNPVNYNNGVIPMENLSGDGTKTAFVLANEMAAIASVTIGGTATTAYTYDVNTHTITFTNAPAAGTNNIVVTGTGSEYPWLASDLYLYANSLKGHVAGGTSKTSPVKLVDYTKDGIWSKLPEALKAVIVTKRALLPQRYSASGVLSNNNTWGWQDMGKLWIPSEIEVYGHGVWADNAWDKGGFVQYPVFNCNMRRVKGLGDGGGRTTWWLVSAGAGYTSNFCYVGSAGLATNSGASTTWVGLPVCFRIS
;
A
#
# COMPACT_ATOMS: atom_id res chain seq x y z
N MET A 1 30.95 -17.78 -22.30
CA MET A 1 30.71 -16.35 -22.60
C MET A 1 30.24 -15.75 -21.29
N ASN A 2 31.10 -15.02 -20.59
CA ASN A 2 30.74 -14.38 -19.33
C ASN A 2 29.85 -13.19 -19.66
N PHE A 3 28.57 -13.28 -19.40
CA PHE A 3 27.70 -12.13 -19.38
C PHE A 3 27.91 -11.43 -18.04
N LEU A 4 28.86 -10.54 -18.03
CA LEU A 4 29.03 -9.60 -16.95
C LEU A 4 27.94 -8.52 -17.07
N ASP A 5 27.48 -8.06 -15.94
CA ASP A 5 26.63 -6.91 -15.70
C ASP A 5 26.39 -6.04 -16.94
N ASN A 6 25.29 -6.26 -17.63
CA ASN A 6 24.83 -5.31 -18.61
C ASN A 6 24.04 -4.23 -17.88
N GLU A 7 24.67 -3.08 -17.67
CA GLU A 7 23.95 -1.87 -17.37
C GLU A 7 23.21 -1.44 -18.63
N ASP A 8 21.90 -1.27 -18.54
CA ASP A 8 21.19 -0.57 -19.59
C ASP A 8 21.54 0.93 -19.53
N ILE A 9 21.15 1.66 -20.55
CA ILE A 9 21.36 3.12 -20.61
C ILE A 9 20.69 3.91 -19.46
N ASN A 10 19.88 3.26 -18.63
CA ASN A 10 19.23 3.84 -17.44
C ASN A 10 19.88 3.39 -16.12
N GLY A 11 21.01 2.66 -16.19
CA GLY A 11 21.71 2.15 -15.00
C GLY A 11 20.99 0.96 -14.34
N THR A 12 20.09 0.28 -15.05
CA THR A 12 19.46 -0.94 -14.56
C THR A 12 20.38 -2.11 -14.87
N ALA A 13 20.85 -2.80 -13.85
CA ALA A 13 21.64 -4.01 -14.05
C ALA A 13 20.70 -5.21 -14.26
N TYR A 14 20.96 -5.93 -15.35
CA TYR A 14 20.31 -7.21 -15.63
C TYR A 14 21.20 -8.33 -15.16
N TYR A 15 20.67 -9.20 -14.31
CA TYR A 15 21.40 -10.36 -13.82
C TYR A 15 21.02 -11.58 -14.63
N PHE A 16 22.02 -12.17 -15.26
CA PHE A 16 21.90 -13.45 -15.91
C PHE A 16 22.52 -14.52 -15.02
N HIS A 17 21.98 -15.73 -15.08
CA HIS A 17 22.65 -16.88 -14.53
C HIS A 17 24.03 -17.02 -15.19
N SER A 18 25.07 -17.03 -14.41
CA SER A 18 26.38 -17.36 -14.92
C SER A 18 26.39 -18.86 -15.28
N THR A 19 27.03 -19.18 -16.40
CA THR A 19 27.25 -20.57 -16.79
C THR A 19 28.16 -21.33 -15.81
N ASP A 20 28.78 -20.62 -14.87
CA ASP A 20 29.68 -21.18 -13.85
C ASP A 20 28.95 -21.55 -12.55
N GLY A 21 27.63 -21.74 -12.62
CA GLY A 21 26.78 -22.10 -11.51
C GLY A 21 26.30 -20.87 -10.71
N ASP A 22 25.07 -20.87 -10.43
CA ASP A 22 24.19 -20.13 -9.53
C ASP A 22 24.74 -18.91 -8.74
N ARG A 23 25.57 -18.09 -9.34
CA ARG A 23 25.97 -16.82 -8.72
C ARG A 23 24.89 -15.77 -8.97
N TYR A 24 24.02 -15.60 -7.99
CA TYR A 24 23.08 -14.50 -7.96
C TYR A 24 23.79 -13.24 -7.45
N TYR A 25 23.46 -12.11 -8.03
CA TYR A 25 23.88 -10.85 -7.46
C TYR A 25 23.18 -10.62 -6.14
N GLU A 26 23.93 -10.63 -5.04
CA GLU A 26 23.40 -10.48 -3.70
C GLU A 26 23.12 -9.03 -3.31
N GLY A 27 23.52 -8.08 -4.15
CA GLY A 27 23.48 -6.65 -3.86
C GLY A 27 24.60 -6.21 -2.92
N VAL A 28 24.90 -4.94 -2.94
CA VAL A 28 25.87 -4.30 -2.04
C VAL A 28 25.20 -3.25 -1.17
N ASN A 29 25.78 -3.02 0.00
CA ASN A 29 25.34 -1.93 0.87
C ASN A 29 25.79 -0.59 0.29
N LEU A 30 24.83 0.22 -0.17
CA LEU A 30 25.13 1.53 -0.77
C LEU A 30 25.82 2.48 0.21
N ALA A 31 25.53 2.39 1.50
CA ALA A 31 26.19 3.19 2.52
C ALA A 31 27.69 2.91 2.62
N VAL A 32 28.10 1.68 2.31
CA VAL A 32 29.51 1.28 2.28
C VAL A 32 30.14 1.64 0.94
N LYS A 33 29.48 1.26 -0.16
CA LYS A 33 29.99 1.45 -1.52
C LYS A 33 30.24 2.92 -1.86
N PHE A 34 29.36 3.81 -1.43
CA PHE A 34 29.40 5.23 -1.73
C PHE A 34 29.72 6.11 -0.51
N ALA A 35 30.41 5.54 0.48
CA ALA A 35 30.71 6.24 1.73
C ALA A 35 31.39 7.62 1.52
N ASP A 36 32.29 7.72 0.54
CA ASP A 36 32.97 8.97 0.26
C ASP A 36 32.11 10.04 -0.42
N GLU A 37 31.15 9.61 -1.25
CA GLU A 37 30.17 10.54 -1.82
C GLU A 37 29.17 11.02 -0.78
N ILE A 38 28.67 10.10 0.06
CA ILE A 38 27.64 10.35 1.08
C ILE A 38 28.09 11.40 2.09
N LYS A 39 29.39 11.51 2.39
CA LYS A 39 29.96 12.53 3.28
C LYS A 39 29.64 13.98 2.89
N ASN A 40 29.32 14.21 1.62
CA ASN A 40 28.93 15.52 1.09
C ASN A 40 27.43 15.86 1.27
N TYR A 41 26.66 14.99 1.91
CA TYR A 41 25.23 15.13 2.13
C TYR A 41 24.93 15.00 3.63
N SER A 42 23.76 15.45 4.04
CA SER A 42 23.32 15.31 5.45
C SER A 42 23.17 13.84 5.87
N ASP A 43 22.78 12.99 4.95
CA ASP A 43 22.57 11.56 5.15
C ASP A 43 22.47 10.82 3.81
N ILE A 44 22.40 9.48 3.87
CA ILE A 44 22.31 8.62 2.70
C ILE A 44 21.02 8.85 1.90
N TRP A 45 19.92 9.28 2.55
CA TRP A 45 18.64 9.48 1.87
C TRP A 45 18.65 10.74 1.00
N GLN A 46 19.33 11.80 1.45
CA GLN A 46 19.54 13.01 0.65
C GLN A 46 20.52 12.75 -0.49
N TRP A 47 21.55 11.93 -0.26
CA TRP A 47 22.48 11.51 -1.31
C TRP A 47 21.74 10.74 -2.43
N ILE A 48 20.98 9.67 -2.08
CA ILE A 48 20.27 8.87 -3.11
C ILE A 48 19.23 9.70 -3.85
N LYS A 49 18.49 10.57 -3.15
CA LYS A 49 17.54 11.51 -3.77
C LYS A 49 18.24 12.42 -4.79
N ALA A 50 19.40 12.97 -4.46
CA ALA A 50 20.17 13.81 -5.36
C ALA A 50 20.63 13.04 -6.61
N ARG A 51 21.10 11.79 -6.44
CA ARG A 51 21.48 10.89 -7.53
C ARG A 51 20.30 10.61 -8.46
N ILE A 52 19.13 10.28 -7.90
CA ILE A 52 17.89 10.03 -8.65
C ILE A 52 17.49 11.29 -9.41
N LYS A 53 17.44 12.45 -8.75
CA LYS A 53 17.08 13.72 -9.40
C LYS A 53 17.99 14.07 -10.57
N ALA A 54 19.28 13.77 -10.46
CA ALA A 54 20.25 13.96 -11.52
C ALA A 54 20.19 12.89 -12.63
N GLY A 55 19.39 11.82 -12.45
CA GLY A 55 19.37 10.66 -13.34
C GLY A 55 20.68 9.87 -13.35
N ASN A 56 21.50 10.02 -12.30
CA ASN A 56 22.80 9.36 -12.20
C ASN A 56 22.69 8.07 -11.38
N PHE A 57 22.50 6.97 -12.05
CA PHE A 57 22.39 5.63 -11.45
C PHE A 57 23.69 4.81 -11.57
N ALA A 58 24.80 5.42 -12.06
CA ALA A 58 26.06 4.72 -12.23
C ALA A 58 26.51 4.00 -10.94
N GLY A 59 26.74 2.71 -11.03
CA GLY A 59 27.14 1.86 -9.91
C GLY A 59 26.01 1.53 -8.91
N ILE A 60 24.77 1.91 -9.18
CA ILE A 60 23.59 1.56 -8.40
C ILE A 60 22.78 0.51 -9.18
N HIS A 61 22.52 -0.63 -8.59
CA HIS A 61 21.90 -1.77 -9.26
C HIS A 61 20.67 -2.29 -8.51
N VAL A 62 19.79 -2.96 -9.22
CA VAL A 62 18.69 -3.72 -8.61
C VAL A 62 19.26 -4.71 -7.59
N ASN A 63 18.59 -4.83 -6.45
CA ASN A 63 19.00 -5.61 -5.29
C ASN A 63 20.10 -5.02 -4.40
N ASP A 64 20.77 -3.92 -4.78
CA ASP A 64 21.57 -3.13 -3.83
C ASP A 64 20.68 -2.64 -2.69
N PHE A 65 21.26 -2.40 -1.53
CA PHE A 65 20.46 -2.16 -0.34
C PHE A 65 21.00 -1.04 0.56
N ILE A 66 20.09 -0.51 1.35
CA ILE A 66 20.38 0.40 2.46
C ILE A 66 19.83 -0.23 3.73
N ARG A 67 20.64 -0.29 4.78
CA ARG A 67 20.19 -0.68 6.13
C ARG A 67 19.89 0.56 6.95
N TRP A 68 18.77 0.55 7.61
CA TRP A 68 18.35 1.64 8.47
C TRP A 68 17.60 1.10 9.69
N GLN A 69 17.46 1.94 10.71
CA GLN A 69 16.85 1.56 11.97
C GLN A 69 15.54 2.34 12.16
N THR A 70 14.52 1.65 12.63
CA THR A 70 13.25 2.25 13.03
C THR A 70 13.42 3.09 14.30
N THR A 71 12.44 3.93 14.62
CA THR A 71 12.45 4.74 15.86
C THR A 71 12.38 3.88 17.14
N ASP A 72 11.96 2.61 17.03
CA ASP A 72 11.96 1.61 18.10
C ASP A 72 13.13 0.62 17.97
N ASN A 73 14.21 1.02 17.28
CA ASN A 73 15.51 0.34 17.19
C ASN A 73 15.51 -1.02 16.47
N LYS A 74 14.57 -1.25 15.55
CA LYS A 74 14.57 -2.44 14.69
C LYS A 74 15.31 -2.20 13.40
N TRP A 75 16.14 -3.15 12.97
CA TRP A 75 16.88 -3.05 11.72
C TRP A 75 16.05 -3.49 10.52
N ILE A 76 15.99 -2.66 9.50
CA ILE A 76 15.38 -2.95 8.21
C ILE A 76 16.44 -2.85 7.12
N GLU A 77 16.47 -3.84 6.24
CA GLU A 77 17.26 -3.82 5.01
C GLU A 77 16.32 -3.57 3.84
N SER A 78 16.38 -2.38 3.25
CA SER A 78 15.59 -2.03 2.06
C SER A 78 16.43 -2.22 0.81
N ARG A 79 15.95 -3.08 -0.09
CA ARG A 79 16.59 -3.43 -1.36
C ARG A 79 15.94 -2.68 -2.51
N ILE A 80 16.73 -2.35 -3.53
CA ILE A 80 16.21 -1.77 -4.76
C ILE A 80 15.39 -2.81 -5.50
N ALA A 81 14.08 -2.57 -5.59
CA ALA A 81 13.15 -3.41 -6.34
C ALA A 81 13.23 -3.13 -7.84
N GLY A 82 13.39 -1.86 -8.21
CA GLY A 82 13.55 -1.42 -9.58
C GLY A 82 13.98 0.04 -9.67
N ILE A 83 14.64 0.37 -10.77
CA ILE A 83 15.11 1.71 -11.12
C ILE A 83 14.31 2.17 -12.34
N ASN A 84 13.62 3.30 -12.24
CA ASN A 84 12.80 3.85 -13.33
C ASN A 84 11.76 2.86 -13.90
N THR A 85 11.37 1.83 -13.14
CA THR A 85 10.48 0.75 -13.61
C THR A 85 9.17 1.30 -14.16
N TYR A 86 8.65 2.38 -13.57
CA TYR A 86 7.39 3.00 -13.96
C TYR A 86 7.54 4.29 -14.77
N LYS A 87 8.75 4.68 -15.19
CA LYS A 87 8.99 5.97 -15.85
C LYS A 87 8.17 6.15 -17.13
N ARG A 88 7.92 5.05 -17.86
CA ARG A 88 7.17 5.03 -19.13
C ARG A 88 5.82 4.33 -19.04
N TYR A 89 5.40 3.98 -17.83
CA TYR A 89 4.15 3.29 -17.55
C TYR A 89 3.32 4.15 -16.60
N GLY A 90 2.18 4.60 -17.05
CA GLY A 90 1.30 5.41 -16.23
C GLY A 90 0.44 6.35 -17.05
N ASP A 91 -0.51 6.97 -16.38
CA ASP A 91 -1.41 7.99 -16.93
C ASP A 91 -0.76 9.39 -17.00
N ARG A 92 0.42 9.53 -16.43
CA ARG A 92 1.23 10.75 -16.41
C ARG A 92 2.71 10.41 -16.41
N GLU A 93 3.54 11.36 -16.81
CA GLU A 93 4.99 11.19 -16.70
C GLU A 93 5.41 11.00 -15.23
N VAL A 94 6.21 9.98 -15.00
CA VAL A 94 6.79 9.70 -13.69
C VAL A 94 8.27 10.15 -13.72
N PRO A 95 8.70 10.98 -12.76
CA PRO A 95 10.10 11.38 -12.64
C PRO A 95 11.04 10.18 -12.48
N ASN A 96 12.35 10.41 -12.59
CA ASN A 96 13.33 9.41 -12.20
C ASN A 96 13.03 8.94 -10.77
N HIS A 97 13.09 7.64 -10.54
CA HIS A 97 12.76 7.06 -9.25
C HIS A 97 13.48 5.73 -8.99
N ILE A 98 13.62 5.41 -7.73
CA ILE A 98 13.96 4.09 -7.25
C ILE A 98 12.84 3.60 -6.34
N ASP A 99 12.36 2.39 -6.61
CA ASP A 99 11.44 1.66 -5.76
C ASP A 99 12.21 0.70 -4.86
N PHE A 100 11.95 0.76 -3.58
CA PHE A 100 12.56 -0.09 -2.56
C PHE A 100 11.56 -1.11 -2.02
N ILE A 101 12.05 -2.28 -1.63
CA ILE A 101 11.32 -3.29 -0.90
C ILE A 101 12.18 -3.85 0.23
N SER A 102 11.62 -4.06 1.40
CA SER A 102 12.36 -4.69 2.49
C SER A 102 12.72 -6.14 2.16
N LYS A 103 13.93 -6.57 2.55
CA LYS A 103 14.41 -7.95 2.42
C LYS A 103 13.49 -8.89 3.18
N ASP A 104 13.27 -8.61 4.44
CA ASP A 104 12.36 -9.34 5.32
C ASP A 104 11.06 -8.54 5.50
N LEU A 105 10.04 -9.20 6.02
CA LEU A 105 8.75 -8.59 6.31
C LEU A 105 8.84 -7.70 7.54
N TRP A 106 7.88 -6.81 7.70
CA TRP A 106 7.69 -6.09 8.94
C TRP A 106 7.54 -7.09 10.10
N PRO A 107 8.15 -6.85 11.27
CA PRO A 107 8.20 -7.84 12.36
C PRO A 107 6.83 -8.24 12.92
N THR A 108 5.81 -7.46 12.66
CA THR A 108 4.44 -7.74 13.13
C THR A 108 3.56 -8.16 11.94
N LEU A 109 2.88 -9.29 12.08
CA LEU A 109 1.86 -9.75 11.15
C LEU A 109 0.63 -8.86 11.27
N HIS A 110 -0.04 -8.61 10.15
CA HIS A 110 -1.26 -7.81 10.14
C HIS A 110 -2.25 -8.33 9.11
N VAL A 111 -3.53 -8.35 9.46
CA VAL A 111 -4.60 -8.73 8.53
C VAL A 111 -4.72 -7.71 7.40
N MET A 112 -5.21 -8.14 6.25
CA MET A 112 -5.59 -7.18 5.22
C MET A 112 -6.83 -6.38 5.65
N ASN A 113 -7.83 -7.08 6.20
CA ASN A 113 -9.02 -6.49 6.82
C ASN A 113 -9.44 -7.30 8.05
N PRO A 114 -10.04 -6.70 9.08
CA PRO A 114 -10.48 -7.42 10.27
C PRO A 114 -11.67 -8.35 10.00
N VAL A 115 -12.38 -8.13 8.90
CA VAL A 115 -13.44 -9.02 8.41
C VAL A 115 -13.04 -9.64 7.08
N ASN A 116 -13.62 -10.79 6.74
CA ASN A 116 -13.25 -11.56 5.56
C ASN A 116 -13.90 -11.00 4.27
N TYR A 117 -13.59 -9.75 3.94
CA TYR A 117 -14.02 -9.08 2.71
C TYR A 117 -12.84 -8.33 2.06
N ASN A 118 -12.82 -8.31 0.74
CA ASN A 118 -11.83 -7.58 -0.06
C ASN A 118 -12.38 -6.28 -0.67
N ASN A 119 -13.61 -5.90 -0.32
CA ASN A 119 -14.20 -4.64 -0.73
C ASN A 119 -13.87 -3.52 0.25
N GLY A 120 -13.98 -2.31 -0.25
CA GLY A 120 -13.84 -1.12 0.56
C GLY A 120 -14.86 -1.09 1.71
N VAL A 121 -14.43 -0.62 2.85
CA VAL A 121 -15.32 -0.29 3.94
C VAL A 121 -16.08 0.98 3.54
N ILE A 122 -17.40 0.91 3.60
CA ILE A 122 -18.25 2.09 3.49
C ILE A 122 -18.27 2.72 4.89
N PRO A 123 -17.72 3.92 5.08
CA PRO A 123 -17.71 4.56 6.38
C PRO A 123 -19.14 4.90 6.78
N MET A 124 -19.53 4.45 7.97
CA MET A 124 -20.83 4.76 8.56
C MET A 124 -20.63 5.32 9.97
N GLU A 125 -21.41 6.31 10.32
CA GLU A 125 -21.44 6.86 11.68
C GLU A 125 -22.85 7.02 12.18
N ASN A 126 -23.08 6.60 13.41
CA ASN A 126 -24.34 6.77 14.10
C ASN A 126 -24.20 7.94 15.08
N LEU A 127 -25.06 8.94 14.91
CA LEU A 127 -25.12 10.12 15.78
C LEU A 127 -26.47 10.15 16.52
N SER A 128 -26.47 10.83 17.64
CA SER A 128 -27.68 11.03 18.44
C SER A 128 -28.16 12.46 18.30
N GLY A 129 -29.35 12.64 17.79
CA GLY A 129 -30.03 13.93 17.79
C GLY A 129 -30.46 14.33 19.19
N ASP A 130 -30.46 15.63 19.47
CA ASP A 130 -30.96 16.20 20.75
C ASP A 130 -32.13 17.15 20.57
N GLY A 131 -32.58 17.36 19.33
CA GLY A 131 -33.67 18.26 18.97
C GLY A 131 -33.28 19.75 18.89
N THR A 132 -32.00 20.07 19.15
CA THR A 132 -31.51 21.48 19.19
C THR A 132 -30.27 21.71 18.36
N LYS A 133 -29.36 20.74 18.34
CA LYS A 133 -28.09 20.79 17.64
C LYS A 133 -28.26 20.49 16.16
N THR A 134 -27.72 21.35 15.30
CA THR A 134 -27.76 21.19 13.85
C THR A 134 -26.43 20.69 13.28
N ALA A 135 -25.29 21.01 13.89
CA ALA A 135 -23.96 20.67 13.38
C ALA A 135 -23.32 19.55 14.20
N PHE A 136 -22.79 18.52 13.50
CA PHE A 136 -22.13 17.37 14.08
C PHE A 136 -20.78 17.17 13.39
N VAL A 137 -19.71 17.15 14.17
CA VAL A 137 -18.39 16.75 13.68
C VAL A 137 -18.36 15.22 13.62
N LEU A 138 -18.14 14.69 12.44
CA LEU A 138 -17.99 13.25 12.25
C LEU A 138 -16.63 12.82 12.77
N ALA A 139 -16.59 11.71 13.47
CA ALA A 139 -15.33 11.06 13.84
C ALA A 139 -14.65 10.45 12.61
N ASN A 140 -15.43 10.25 11.56
CA ASN A 140 -15.04 9.70 10.28
C ASN A 140 -14.60 10.79 9.30
N GLU A 141 -13.40 10.67 8.75
CA GLU A 141 -12.96 11.46 7.62
C GLU A 141 -13.58 10.89 6.33
N MET A 142 -14.80 11.29 6.03
CA MET A 142 -15.50 10.88 4.82
C MET A 142 -15.13 11.82 3.67
N ALA A 143 -14.73 11.26 2.52
CA ALA A 143 -14.47 12.08 1.33
C ALA A 143 -15.74 12.74 0.78
N ALA A 144 -16.87 12.06 0.90
CA ALA A 144 -18.20 12.54 0.56
C ALA A 144 -19.26 11.76 1.34
N ILE A 145 -20.44 12.33 1.46
CA ILE A 145 -21.60 11.67 2.05
C ILE A 145 -22.41 11.00 0.94
N ALA A 146 -22.65 9.70 1.06
CA ALA A 146 -23.48 8.93 0.14
C ALA A 146 -24.97 8.98 0.53
N SER A 147 -25.28 8.91 1.82
CA SER A 147 -26.65 9.01 2.32
C SER A 147 -26.70 9.41 3.79
N VAL A 148 -27.79 10.03 4.18
CA VAL A 148 -28.13 10.32 5.58
C VAL A 148 -29.56 9.89 5.85
N THR A 149 -29.80 9.23 6.98
CA THR A 149 -31.13 8.93 7.48
C THR A 149 -31.32 9.45 8.89
N ILE A 150 -32.53 9.89 9.21
CA ILE A 150 -32.95 10.30 10.56
C ILE A 150 -34.17 9.43 10.93
N GLY A 151 -34.07 8.66 12.02
CA GLY A 151 -35.10 7.70 12.40
C GLY A 151 -35.44 6.69 11.29
N GLY A 152 -34.43 6.33 10.47
CA GLY A 152 -34.62 5.43 9.31
C GLY A 152 -35.14 6.10 8.03
N THR A 153 -35.52 7.38 8.07
CA THR A 153 -36.01 8.14 6.91
C THR A 153 -34.87 8.91 6.25
N ALA A 154 -34.68 8.73 4.93
CA ALA A 154 -33.65 9.44 4.17
C ALA A 154 -33.90 10.94 4.12
N THR A 155 -32.81 11.73 4.20
CA THR A 155 -32.85 13.17 4.08
C THR A 155 -31.72 13.69 3.22
N THR A 156 -31.97 14.80 2.52
CA THR A 156 -30.96 15.58 1.78
C THR A 156 -30.81 16.98 2.37
N ALA A 157 -31.51 17.28 3.46
CA ALA A 157 -31.56 18.60 4.12
C ALA A 157 -30.32 18.82 5.01
N TYR A 158 -29.14 18.73 4.44
CA TYR A 158 -27.85 18.92 5.10
C TYR A 158 -26.80 19.47 4.15
N THR A 159 -25.72 20.01 4.71
CA THR A 159 -24.44 20.28 4.04
C THR A 159 -23.34 19.51 4.72
N TYR A 160 -22.26 19.23 4.00
CA TYR A 160 -21.07 18.56 4.53
C TYR A 160 -19.82 19.33 4.15
N ASP A 161 -19.02 19.69 5.15
CA ASP A 161 -17.69 20.28 4.97
C ASP A 161 -16.62 19.17 5.15
N VAL A 162 -15.96 18.81 4.06
CA VAL A 162 -14.92 17.78 4.01
C VAL A 162 -13.66 18.17 4.80
N ASN A 163 -13.39 19.48 4.96
CA ASN A 163 -12.17 19.94 5.65
C ASN A 163 -12.31 19.87 7.17
N THR A 164 -13.51 20.10 7.66
CA THR A 164 -13.82 20.05 9.11
C THR A 164 -14.55 18.77 9.51
N HIS A 165 -14.85 17.90 8.54
CA HIS A 165 -15.67 16.69 8.70
C HIS A 165 -17.01 16.97 9.41
N THR A 166 -17.60 18.13 9.14
CA THR A 166 -18.82 18.57 9.81
C THR A 166 -20.03 18.43 8.90
N ILE A 167 -21.03 17.67 9.35
CA ILE A 167 -22.35 17.65 8.73
C ILE A 167 -23.24 18.66 9.46
N THR A 168 -23.90 19.52 8.70
CA THR A 168 -24.81 20.55 9.23
C THR A 168 -26.19 20.36 8.64
N PHE A 169 -27.16 20.04 9.47
CA PHE A 169 -28.58 19.88 9.09
C PHE A 169 -29.26 21.22 8.98
N THR A 170 -30.18 21.37 8.04
CA THR A 170 -31.04 22.55 7.89
C THR A 170 -31.91 22.78 9.11
N ASN A 171 -32.45 21.70 9.69
CA ASN A 171 -33.19 21.71 10.95
C ASN A 171 -32.57 20.72 11.93
N ALA A 172 -32.62 21.02 13.22
CA ALA A 172 -32.11 20.11 14.24
C ALA A 172 -32.82 18.76 14.18
N PRO A 173 -32.07 17.65 14.04
CA PRO A 173 -32.66 16.31 14.09
C PRO A 173 -33.34 16.05 15.42
N ALA A 174 -34.49 15.40 15.38
CA ALA A 174 -35.26 15.05 16.58
C ALA A 174 -34.37 14.29 17.59
N ALA A 175 -34.67 14.46 18.89
CA ALA A 175 -33.96 13.74 19.94
C ALA A 175 -34.13 12.23 19.78
N GLY A 176 -33.01 11.49 19.89
CA GLY A 176 -33.00 10.04 19.80
C GLY A 176 -31.57 9.48 19.84
N THR A 177 -31.42 8.31 20.43
CA THR A 177 -30.13 7.63 20.51
C THR A 177 -29.82 6.92 19.20
N ASN A 178 -28.65 7.21 18.58
CA ASN A 178 -28.20 6.62 17.31
C ASN A 178 -29.25 6.70 16.18
N ASN A 179 -30.08 7.74 16.22
CA ASN A 179 -31.17 7.91 15.28
C ASN A 179 -30.76 8.60 13.97
N ILE A 180 -29.55 9.12 13.89
CA ILE A 180 -28.99 9.70 12.67
C ILE A 180 -27.90 8.73 12.16
N VAL A 181 -28.09 8.23 10.95
CA VAL A 181 -27.08 7.39 10.29
C VAL A 181 -26.49 8.16 9.11
N VAL A 182 -25.21 8.43 9.18
CA VAL A 182 -24.45 9.05 8.09
C VAL A 182 -23.63 7.98 7.41
N THR A 183 -23.80 7.82 6.10
CA THR A 183 -23.04 6.86 5.29
C THR A 183 -22.20 7.63 4.30
N GLY A 184 -20.91 7.46 4.36
CA GLY A 184 -19.95 8.04 3.42
C GLY A 184 -19.78 7.19 2.16
N THR A 185 -19.06 7.73 1.19
CA THR A 185 -18.60 6.96 0.03
C THR A 185 -17.36 6.16 0.45
N GLY A 186 -17.41 4.85 0.29
CA GLY A 186 -16.25 3.98 0.48
C GLY A 186 -15.30 4.05 -0.71
N SER A 187 -14.06 3.62 -0.51
CA SER A 187 -13.15 3.40 -1.62
C SER A 187 -13.56 2.14 -2.39
N GLU A 188 -13.66 2.26 -3.69
CA GLU A 188 -13.96 1.14 -4.60
C GLU A 188 -12.71 0.28 -4.88
N TYR A 189 -11.56 0.72 -4.39
CA TYR A 189 -10.26 0.09 -4.57
C TYR A 189 -9.88 -0.71 -3.32
N PRO A 190 -9.81 -2.05 -3.39
CA PRO A 190 -9.58 -2.90 -2.21
C PRO A 190 -8.38 -2.51 -1.36
N TRP A 191 -7.26 -2.14 -1.99
CA TRP A 191 -6.06 -1.71 -1.26
C TRP A 191 -6.31 -0.45 -0.41
N LEU A 192 -6.82 0.61 -1.04
CA LEU A 192 -7.03 1.91 -0.38
C LEU A 192 -8.10 1.87 0.73
N ALA A 193 -8.97 0.87 0.66
CA ALA A 193 -10.02 0.62 1.63
C ALA A 193 -9.60 -0.39 2.71
N SER A 194 -8.37 -0.90 2.66
CA SER A 194 -7.93 -1.94 3.58
C SER A 194 -7.41 -1.37 4.90
N ASP A 195 -7.59 -2.16 5.96
CA ASP A 195 -6.98 -1.89 7.26
C ASP A 195 -5.45 -1.89 7.18
N LEU A 196 -4.90 -2.78 6.36
CA LEU A 196 -3.45 -2.86 6.13
C LEU A 196 -2.89 -1.58 5.50
N TYR A 197 -3.62 -0.92 4.61
CA TYR A 197 -3.23 0.39 4.05
C TYR A 197 -3.14 1.46 5.14
N LEU A 198 -4.14 1.52 6.03
CA LEU A 198 -4.14 2.46 7.17
C LEU A 198 -2.97 2.19 8.10
N TYR A 199 -2.73 0.92 8.44
CA TYR A 199 -1.62 0.50 9.28
C TYR A 199 -0.25 0.83 8.66
N ALA A 200 -0.06 0.49 7.39
CA ALA A 200 1.20 0.77 6.68
C ALA A 200 1.53 2.26 6.67
N ASN A 201 0.53 3.11 6.40
CA ASN A 201 0.70 4.55 6.26
C ASN A 201 0.49 5.36 7.55
N SER A 202 0.25 4.68 8.68
CA SER A 202 -0.02 5.31 9.98
C SER A 202 -1.17 6.31 9.93
N LEU A 203 -2.27 5.86 9.34
CA LEU A 203 -3.47 6.67 9.17
C LEU A 203 -4.53 6.32 10.22
N LYS A 204 -5.43 7.26 10.43
CA LYS A 204 -6.68 7.05 11.14
C LYS A 204 -7.78 6.81 10.12
N GLY A 205 -8.66 5.86 10.39
CA GLY A 205 -9.72 5.54 9.46
C GLY A 205 -10.70 4.51 10.00
N HIS A 206 -11.60 4.07 9.14
CA HIS A 206 -12.66 3.13 9.51
C HIS A 206 -12.46 1.80 8.83
N VAL A 207 -12.57 0.76 9.62
CA VAL A 207 -12.51 -0.63 9.16
C VAL A 207 -13.80 -1.35 9.52
N ALA A 208 -14.16 -2.36 8.74
CA ALA A 208 -15.34 -3.17 9.05
C ALA A 208 -15.21 -3.80 10.43
N GLY A 209 -16.15 -3.51 11.31
CA GLY A 209 -16.14 -3.98 12.71
C GLY A 209 -16.94 -5.24 12.96
N GLY A 210 -17.64 -5.75 11.95
CA GLY A 210 -18.55 -6.91 12.09
C GLY A 210 -18.28 -8.00 11.07
N THR A 211 -19.24 -8.92 10.94
CA THR A 211 -19.14 -10.10 10.07
C THR A 211 -19.59 -9.85 8.63
N SER A 212 -20.14 -8.69 8.33
CA SER A 212 -20.57 -8.30 6.99
C SER A 212 -19.92 -6.98 6.57
N LYS A 213 -19.83 -6.76 5.24
CA LYS A 213 -19.28 -5.51 4.66
C LYS A 213 -20.09 -4.25 5.02
N THR A 214 -21.34 -4.41 5.46
CA THR A 214 -22.23 -3.34 5.89
C THR A 214 -22.35 -3.25 7.41
N SER A 215 -21.60 -4.08 8.14
CA SER A 215 -21.59 -4.03 9.60
C SER A 215 -20.99 -2.70 10.09
N PRO A 216 -21.34 -2.27 11.32
CA PRO A 216 -20.81 -1.05 11.89
C PRO A 216 -19.28 -0.99 11.75
N VAL A 217 -18.77 0.11 11.25
CA VAL A 217 -17.35 0.34 11.09
C VAL A 217 -16.72 0.68 12.44
N LYS A 218 -15.54 0.16 12.66
CA LYS A 218 -14.72 0.49 13.82
C LYS A 218 -13.67 1.52 13.42
N LEU A 219 -13.59 2.61 14.15
CA LEU A 219 -12.50 3.56 14.01
C LEU A 219 -11.20 2.90 14.52
N VAL A 220 -10.18 2.94 13.70
CA VAL A 220 -8.80 2.60 14.06
C VAL A 220 -7.93 3.84 13.97
N ASP A 221 -6.93 3.91 14.81
CA ASP A 221 -5.96 5.01 14.82
C ASP A 221 -4.55 4.43 14.89
N TYR A 222 -3.88 4.39 13.73
CA TYR A 222 -2.51 3.90 13.60
C TYR A 222 -1.47 5.04 13.54
N THR A 223 -1.85 6.27 13.84
CA THR A 223 -0.95 7.44 13.74
C THR A 223 0.30 7.31 14.60
N LYS A 224 0.25 6.54 15.68
CA LYS A 224 1.39 6.28 16.58
C LYS A 224 2.02 4.90 16.38
N ASP A 225 1.23 3.91 15.99
CA ASP A 225 1.64 2.49 16.00
C ASP A 225 1.81 1.88 14.62
N GLY A 226 1.39 2.60 13.57
CA GLY A 226 1.57 2.17 12.19
C GLY A 226 3.02 2.26 11.72
N ILE A 227 3.30 1.65 10.59
CA ILE A 227 4.68 1.52 10.08
C ILE A 227 5.31 2.88 9.76
N TRP A 228 4.58 3.76 9.06
CA TRP A 228 5.08 5.09 8.71
C TRP A 228 5.55 5.89 9.93
N SER A 229 4.86 5.78 11.07
CA SER A 229 5.25 6.47 12.30
C SER A 229 6.60 6.01 12.84
N LYS A 230 7.03 4.79 12.51
CA LYS A 230 8.29 4.19 12.96
C LYS A 230 9.47 4.46 12.03
N LEU A 231 9.26 5.08 10.87
CA LEU A 231 10.35 5.43 9.97
C LEU A 231 11.16 6.62 10.49
N PRO A 232 12.50 6.67 10.26
CA PRO A 232 13.32 7.85 10.54
C PRO A 232 12.83 9.07 9.76
N GLU A 233 12.88 10.26 10.35
CA GLU A 233 12.45 11.49 9.69
C GLU A 233 13.22 11.78 8.40
N ALA A 234 14.53 11.50 8.38
CA ALA A 234 15.35 11.65 7.18
C ALA A 234 14.84 10.79 6.00
N LEU A 235 14.37 9.56 6.27
CA LEU A 235 13.76 8.69 5.26
C LEU A 235 12.39 9.21 4.84
N LYS A 236 11.54 9.61 5.79
CA LYS A 236 10.21 10.17 5.49
C LYS A 236 10.29 11.40 4.57
N ALA A 237 11.31 12.23 4.74
CA ALA A 237 11.51 13.46 3.97
C ALA A 237 11.78 13.24 2.47
N VAL A 238 12.14 12.03 2.07
CA VAL A 238 12.47 11.70 0.66
C VAL A 238 11.45 10.78 -0.01
N ILE A 239 10.59 10.11 0.77
CA ILE A 239 9.58 9.20 0.22
C ILE A 239 8.46 9.97 -0.47
N VAL A 240 8.16 9.56 -1.70
CA VAL A 240 7.02 10.06 -2.48
C VAL A 240 5.96 8.97 -2.64
N THR A 241 4.75 9.39 -2.97
CA THR A 241 3.63 8.49 -3.26
C THR A 241 3.90 7.73 -4.55
N LYS A 242 3.58 6.44 -4.58
CA LYS A 242 3.53 5.66 -5.83
C LYS A 242 2.12 5.76 -6.40
N ARG A 243 2.03 6.00 -7.72
CA ARG A 243 0.78 5.93 -8.47
C ARG A 243 0.72 4.62 -9.25
N ALA A 244 -0.41 3.93 -9.19
CA ALA A 244 -0.62 2.67 -9.89
C ALA A 244 -2.05 2.54 -10.40
N LEU A 245 -2.23 1.70 -11.40
CA LEU A 245 -3.54 1.30 -11.91
C LEU A 245 -4.09 0.20 -11.00
N LEU A 246 -5.12 0.53 -10.21
CA LEU A 246 -5.72 -0.41 -9.26
C LEU A 246 -7.05 -0.96 -9.78
N PRO A 247 -7.37 -2.23 -9.51
CA PRO A 247 -8.68 -2.79 -9.85
C PRO A 247 -9.76 -2.18 -8.96
N GLN A 248 -10.81 -1.69 -9.58
CA GLN A 248 -12.04 -1.28 -8.95
C GLN A 248 -12.96 -2.50 -8.87
N ARG A 249 -13.16 -3.03 -7.66
CA ARG A 249 -13.87 -4.29 -7.45
C ARG A 249 -15.32 -4.10 -7.01
N TYR A 250 -15.63 -2.95 -6.42
CA TYR A 250 -16.91 -2.71 -5.80
C TYR A 250 -17.45 -1.33 -6.12
N SER A 251 -18.76 -1.24 -6.28
CA SER A 251 -19.45 0.05 -6.27
C SER A 251 -19.42 0.68 -4.88
N ALA A 252 -19.69 1.98 -4.80
CA ALA A 252 -19.84 2.70 -3.53
C ALA A 252 -20.88 2.04 -2.58
N SER A 253 -21.89 1.36 -3.13
CA SER A 253 -22.85 0.56 -2.35
C SER A 253 -22.30 -0.80 -1.90
N GLY A 254 -21.06 -1.11 -2.20
CA GLY A 254 -20.41 -2.37 -1.81
C GLY A 254 -20.88 -3.59 -2.59
N VAL A 255 -21.45 -3.41 -3.78
CA VAL A 255 -21.81 -4.50 -4.68
C VAL A 255 -20.59 -4.88 -5.52
N LEU A 256 -20.26 -6.16 -5.57
CA LEU A 256 -19.17 -6.68 -6.41
C LEU A 256 -19.46 -6.33 -7.87
N SER A 257 -18.54 -5.59 -8.48
CA SER A 257 -18.59 -5.27 -9.89
C SER A 257 -17.64 -6.18 -10.65
N ASN A 258 -18.19 -6.96 -11.58
CA ASN A 258 -17.39 -7.74 -12.52
C ASN A 258 -16.94 -6.91 -13.74
N ASN A 259 -17.13 -5.60 -13.69
CA ASN A 259 -16.93 -4.73 -14.84
C ASN A 259 -15.46 -4.48 -15.16
N ASN A 260 -14.50 -5.10 -14.47
CA ASN A 260 -13.08 -4.97 -14.73
C ASN A 260 -12.65 -3.51 -14.91
N THR A 261 -13.25 -2.62 -14.13
CA THR A 261 -12.91 -1.21 -14.12
C THR A 261 -11.61 -1.03 -13.35
N TRP A 262 -10.71 -0.26 -13.92
CA TRP A 262 -9.42 0.05 -13.34
C TRP A 262 -9.25 1.57 -13.27
N GLY A 263 -8.64 2.06 -12.23
CA GLY A 263 -8.39 3.48 -12.05
C GLY A 263 -7.00 3.77 -11.53
N TRP A 264 -6.39 4.84 -12.04
CA TRP A 264 -5.11 5.32 -11.55
C TRP A 264 -5.28 5.96 -10.19
N GLN A 265 -4.63 5.40 -9.17
CA GLN A 265 -4.72 5.84 -7.79
C GLN A 265 -3.33 6.02 -7.17
N ASP A 266 -3.22 6.91 -6.21
CA ASP A 266 -2.05 7.02 -5.35
C ASP A 266 -2.14 5.93 -4.26
N MET A 267 -1.11 5.08 -4.20
CA MET A 267 -1.08 3.91 -3.31
C MET A 267 -0.65 4.23 -1.88
N GLY A 268 -0.39 5.50 -1.57
CA GLY A 268 0.18 5.93 -0.30
C GLY A 268 1.71 6.05 -0.34
N LYS A 269 2.29 6.44 0.77
CA LYS A 269 3.74 6.56 0.97
C LYS A 269 4.41 5.20 1.10
N LEU A 270 3.74 4.30 1.82
CA LEU A 270 4.12 2.89 1.92
C LEU A 270 3.05 2.04 1.24
N TRP A 271 3.51 1.03 0.53
CA TRP A 271 2.67 0.14 -0.25
C TRP A 271 3.24 -1.28 -0.26
N ILE A 272 2.50 -2.23 -0.82
CA ILE A 272 2.95 -3.61 -1.08
C ILE A 272 2.78 -3.91 -2.56
N PRO A 273 3.54 -4.86 -3.14
CA PRO A 273 3.44 -5.16 -4.57
C PRO A 273 2.10 -5.78 -4.96
N SER A 274 1.76 -5.65 -6.25
CA SER A 274 0.71 -6.44 -6.88
C SER A 274 1.23 -7.81 -7.31
N GLU A 275 0.32 -8.72 -7.64
CA GLU A 275 0.69 -10.05 -8.16
C GLU A 275 1.48 -9.93 -9.48
N ILE A 276 1.10 -9.00 -10.36
CA ILE A 276 1.82 -8.73 -11.61
C ILE A 276 3.23 -8.20 -11.34
N GLU A 277 3.41 -7.33 -10.34
CA GLU A 277 4.73 -6.81 -9.98
C GLU A 277 5.67 -7.88 -9.44
N VAL A 278 5.13 -8.96 -8.88
CA VAL A 278 5.93 -10.09 -8.36
C VAL A 278 6.14 -11.18 -9.41
N TYR A 279 5.13 -11.52 -10.19
CA TYR A 279 5.17 -12.70 -11.08
C TYR A 279 5.21 -12.35 -12.57
N GLY A 280 4.98 -11.08 -12.93
CA GLY A 280 4.88 -10.65 -14.33
C GLY A 280 3.52 -10.90 -14.97
N HIS A 281 2.62 -11.57 -14.26
CA HIS A 281 1.25 -11.87 -14.71
C HIS A 281 0.35 -12.12 -13.50
N GLY A 282 -0.97 -12.05 -13.72
CA GLY A 282 -1.96 -12.47 -12.72
C GLY A 282 -2.06 -13.98 -12.69
N VAL A 283 -2.05 -14.57 -11.49
CA VAL A 283 -2.30 -16.00 -11.23
C VAL A 283 -3.67 -16.18 -10.60
N TRP A 284 -3.93 -15.42 -9.55
CA TRP A 284 -5.18 -15.41 -8.78
C TRP A 284 -5.93 -14.09 -8.86
N ALA A 285 -5.23 -13.01 -9.20
CA ALA A 285 -5.84 -11.70 -9.44
C ALA A 285 -6.54 -11.65 -10.80
N ASP A 286 -7.45 -10.70 -10.96
CA ASP A 286 -7.94 -10.36 -12.29
C ASP A 286 -6.77 -9.98 -13.18
N ASN A 287 -6.76 -10.54 -14.39
CA ASN A 287 -5.84 -10.06 -15.40
C ASN A 287 -6.23 -8.63 -15.73
N ALA A 288 -5.32 -7.70 -15.48
CA ALA A 288 -5.49 -6.35 -15.93
C ALA A 288 -5.74 -6.37 -17.43
N TRP A 289 -6.82 -5.79 -17.88
CA TRP A 289 -7.10 -5.56 -19.29
C TRP A 289 -5.95 -4.84 -19.95
N ASP A 290 -5.40 -3.94 -19.20
CA ASP A 290 -4.28 -3.15 -19.59
C ASP A 290 -3.03 -3.71 -18.92
N LYS A 291 -2.30 -4.48 -19.68
CA LYS A 291 -0.97 -4.93 -19.31
C LYS A 291 0.02 -3.76 -19.15
N GLY A 292 -0.38 -2.55 -19.50
CA GLY A 292 0.40 -1.33 -19.33
C GLY A 292 0.40 -0.75 -17.92
N GLY A 293 -0.51 -1.18 -17.03
CA GLY A 293 -0.65 -0.62 -15.68
C GLY A 293 0.35 -1.14 -14.65
N PHE A 294 0.90 -2.33 -14.84
CA PHE A 294 1.87 -2.95 -13.94
C PHE A 294 3.02 -3.61 -14.71
N VAL A 295 4.20 -3.52 -14.13
CA VAL A 295 5.42 -4.13 -14.65
C VAL A 295 6.03 -4.98 -13.56
N GLN A 296 6.50 -6.17 -13.89
CA GLN A 296 7.24 -6.98 -12.94
C GLN A 296 8.48 -6.21 -12.46
N TYR A 297 8.66 -6.13 -11.15
CA TYR A 297 9.90 -5.58 -10.62
C TYR A 297 11.08 -6.50 -10.94
N PRO A 298 12.18 -5.96 -11.46
CA PRO A 298 13.36 -6.76 -11.80
C PRO A 298 13.92 -7.58 -10.63
N VAL A 299 13.75 -7.12 -9.37
CA VAL A 299 14.17 -7.87 -8.18
C VAL A 299 13.49 -9.24 -8.07
N PHE A 300 12.31 -9.43 -8.66
CA PHE A 300 11.54 -10.68 -8.60
C PHE A 300 11.77 -11.61 -9.79
N ASN A 301 12.75 -11.35 -10.63
CA ASN A 301 13.09 -12.23 -11.74
C ASN A 301 13.58 -13.61 -11.30
N CYS A 302 13.87 -13.80 -10.00
CA CYS A 302 14.17 -15.11 -9.44
C CYS A 302 13.28 -15.44 -8.21
N ASN A 303 12.97 -16.71 -8.03
CA ASN A 303 12.07 -17.19 -6.97
C ASN A 303 12.58 -16.89 -5.56
N MET A 304 13.89 -16.95 -5.35
CA MET A 304 14.51 -16.72 -4.04
C MET A 304 14.18 -15.33 -3.48
N ARG A 305 13.97 -14.32 -4.33
CA ARG A 305 13.63 -12.97 -3.91
C ARG A 305 12.18 -12.79 -3.49
N ARG A 306 11.33 -13.76 -3.84
CA ARG A 306 9.93 -13.82 -3.41
C ARG A 306 9.80 -14.39 -2.01
N VAL A 307 10.75 -15.21 -1.58
CA VAL A 307 10.78 -15.81 -0.25
C VAL A 307 11.29 -14.79 0.75
N LYS A 308 10.51 -14.52 1.79
CA LYS A 308 10.85 -13.55 2.84
C LYS A 308 10.73 -14.17 4.22
N GLY A 309 11.64 -13.77 5.11
CA GLY A 309 11.52 -14.05 6.55
C GLY A 309 10.68 -13.00 7.24
N LEU A 310 10.14 -13.33 8.40
CA LEU A 310 9.59 -12.33 9.32
C LEU A 310 10.77 -11.55 9.92
N GLY A 311 10.66 -10.24 10.01
CA GLY A 311 11.69 -9.38 10.61
C GLY A 311 12.04 -9.82 12.05
N ASP A 312 13.13 -9.28 12.60
CA ASP A 312 13.70 -9.65 13.89
C ASP A 312 14.13 -11.14 13.98
N GLY A 313 14.61 -11.71 12.85
CA GLY A 313 15.13 -13.07 12.81
C GLY A 313 14.08 -14.16 12.74
N GLY A 314 12.83 -13.82 12.44
CA GLY A 314 11.76 -14.78 12.23
C GLY A 314 11.98 -15.66 11.00
N GLY A 315 11.36 -16.83 11.00
CA GLY A 315 11.41 -17.80 9.91
C GLY A 315 10.70 -17.34 8.65
N ARG A 316 10.84 -18.12 7.58
CA ARG A 316 10.11 -17.88 6.32
C ARG A 316 8.61 -17.85 6.59
N THR A 317 7.96 -16.81 6.04
CA THR A 317 6.50 -16.67 6.16
C THR A 317 5.91 -16.11 4.88
N THR A 318 4.61 -15.98 4.84
CA THR A 318 3.82 -15.49 3.71
C THR A 318 3.64 -13.99 3.81
N TRP A 319 3.34 -13.33 2.68
CA TRP A 319 3.16 -11.89 2.67
C TRP A 319 2.13 -11.41 1.64
N TRP A 320 1.35 -10.39 2.04
CA TRP A 320 0.25 -9.85 1.26
C TRP A 320 0.68 -9.15 -0.02
N LEU A 321 -0.20 -9.21 -1.01
CA LEU A 321 -0.18 -8.43 -2.23
C LEU A 321 -1.41 -7.50 -2.27
N VAL A 322 -1.31 -6.36 -2.97
CA VAL A 322 -2.47 -5.45 -3.11
C VAL A 322 -3.60 -6.06 -3.93
N SER A 323 -3.31 -7.09 -4.70
CA SER A 323 -4.24 -7.70 -5.63
C SER A 323 -5.35 -8.45 -4.91
N ALA A 324 -6.60 -8.06 -5.15
CA ALA A 324 -7.76 -8.85 -4.73
C ALA A 324 -7.88 -10.10 -5.61
N GLY A 325 -8.32 -11.21 -5.02
CA GLY A 325 -8.54 -12.46 -5.74
C GLY A 325 -9.68 -12.34 -6.75
N ALA A 326 -9.46 -12.81 -7.99
CA ALA A 326 -10.48 -12.79 -9.03
C ALA A 326 -11.69 -13.66 -8.64
N GLY A 327 -12.88 -13.14 -8.81
CA GLY A 327 -14.13 -13.86 -8.51
C GLY A 327 -14.42 -14.08 -7.03
N TYR A 328 -13.54 -13.63 -6.12
CA TYR A 328 -13.74 -13.76 -4.67
C TYR A 328 -14.11 -12.41 -4.05
N THR A 329 -15.07 -12.43 -3.14
CA THR A 329 -15.51 -11.25 -2.37
C THR A 329 -14.68 -11.05 -1.10
N SER A 330 -13.86 -12.03 -0.74
CA SER A 330 -13.17 -12.09 0.54
C SER A 330 -11.65 -12.18 0.46
N ASN A 331 -11.08 -12.58 -0.70
CA ASN A 331 -9.69 -12.98 -0.76
C ASN A 331 -8.79 -11.89 -1.34
N PHE A 332 -7.57 -11.83 -0.80
CA PHE A 332 -6.44 -11.14 -1.40
C PHE A 332 -5.37 -12.15 -1.81
N CYS A 333 -4.61 -11.80 -2.84
CA CYS A 333 -3.44 -12.56 -3.23
C CYS A 333 -2.32 -12.38 -2.20
N TYR A 334 -1.51 -13.40 -2.04
CA TYR A 334 -0.31 -13.35 -1.22
C TYR A 334 0.79 -14.25 -1.79
N VAL A 335 2.02 -14.01 -1.38
CA VAL A 335 3.17 -14.87 -1.72
C VAL A 335 3.34 -15.88 -0.60
N GLY A 336 3.33 -17.16 -0.95
CA GLY A 336 3.57 -18.27 -0.02
C GLY A 336 5.01 -18.28 0.51
N SER A 337 5.25 -18.96 1.63
CA SER A 337 6.58 -19.08 2.26
C SER A 337 7.65 -19.74 1.36
N ALA A 338 7.24 -20.43 0.31
CA ALA A 338 8.11 -20.97 -0.73
C ALA A 338 8.18 -20.10 -2.01
N GLY A 339 7.61 -18.89 -2.01
CA GLY A 339 7.61 -17.96 -3.14
C GLY A 339 6.52 -18.19 -4.18
N LEU A 340 5.55 -19.06 -3.92
CA LEU A 340 4.45 -19.38 -4.84
C LEU A 340 3.30 -18.37 -4.68
N ALA A 341 2.62 -18.09 -5.80
CA ALA A 341 1.39 -17.29 -5.79
C ALA A 341 0.24 -18.08 -5.15
N THR A 342 -0.50 -17.44 -4.27
CA THR A 342 -1.68 -18.02 -3.62
C THR A 342 -2.65 -16.92 -3.19
N ASN A 343 -3.78 -17.27 -2.59
CA ASN A 343 -4.75 -16.31 -2.07
C ASN A 343 -5.37 -16.81 -0.76
N SER A 344 -5.85 -15.90 0.06
CA SER A 344 -6.56 -16.20 1.31
C SER A 344 -7.52 -15.10 1.68
N GLY A 345 -8.40 -15.40 2.61
CA GLY A 345 -9.35 -14.45 3.15
C GLY A 345 -8.66 -13.23 3.79
N ALA A 346 -9.26 -12.06 3.61
CA ALA A 346 -8.69 -10.79 4.08
C ALA A 346 -8.41 -10.74 5.58
N SER A 347 -9.13 -11.51 6.39
CA SER A 347 -8.96 -11.59 7.85
C SER A 347 -7.90 -12.60 8.32
N THR A 348 -7.10 -13.14 7.41
CA THR A 348 -6.05 -14.10 7.73
C THR A 348 -4.95 -13.44 8.57
N THR A 349 -4.62 -14.01 9.74
CA THR A 349 -3.76 -13.40 10.75
C THR A 349 -2.28 -13.77 10.66
N TRP A 350 -1.93 -14.77 9.84
CA TRP A 350 -0.56 -15.30 9.71
C TRP A 350 0.20 -14.79 8.48
N VAL A 351 -0.29 -13.75 7.83
CA VAL A 351 0.32 -13.14 6.64
C VAL A 351 0.94 -11.80 7.03
N GLY A 352 2.19 -11.57 6.60
CA GLY A 352 2.94 -10.35 6.85
C GLY A 352 2.90 -9.38 5.69
N LEU A 353 3.70 -8.32 5.77
CA LEU A 353 3.85 -7.35 4.70
C LEU A 353 5.31 -6.91 4.56
N PRO A 354 5.83 -6.75 3.34
CA PRO A 354 7.09 -6.05 3.10
C PRO A 354 6.85 -4.54 3.19
N VAL A 355 7.88 -3.80 3.58
CA VAL A 355 7.85 -2.34 3.53
C VAL A 355 8.37 -1.89 2.18
N CYS A 356 7.50 -1.31 1.35
CA CYS A 356 7.86 -0.76 0.05
C CYS A 356 7.64 0.75 0.04
N PHE A 357 8.56 1.48 -0.60
CA PHE A 357 8.49 2.93 -0.78
C PHE A 357 9.25 3.38 -2.02
N ARG A 358 8.93 4.58 -2.50
CA ARG A 358 9.57 5.24 -3.66
C ARG A 358 10.31 6.48 -3.25
N ILE A 359 11.50 6.70 -3.84
CA ILE A 359 12.24 7.95 -3.81
C ILE A 359 12.34 8.49 -5.25
N SER A 360 12.08 9.80 -5.43
CA SER A 360 12.20 10.48 -6.74
C SER A 360 12.76 11.90 -6.60
#